data_6f51a13f9b1113d01fcb5622f5a903ec
#
_entry.id   6f51a13f9b1113d01fcb5622f5a903ec
#
_cell.length_a   1.000
_cell.length_b   1.000
_cell.length_c   1.000
_cell.angle_alpha   90.00
_cell.angle_beta   90.00
_cell.angle_gamma   90.00
#
_symmetry.space_group_name_H-M   'P 1'
#
loop_
_entity.id
_entity.type
_entity.pdbx_description
1 polymer ?
#
loop_
_entity_poly.entity_id
_entity_poly.type
_entity_poly.pdbx_seq_one_letter_code
_entity_poly.pdbx_strand_id
1 'polypeptide(L)'
;MYSSTFIFATKQFDDDFHRLDQAIAAAARAIPGYLGEESWADTARGLISNVYYWESLDALEQLIRHPAHQQAKAAQSRWLDGYRVEISQVLRRYGEGLAPPSL
;
A
#
# COMPACT_ATOMS: atom_id res chain seq x y z
N MET A 1 11.32 1.32 -11.87
CA MET A 1 10.44 0.75 -10.85
C MET A 1 10.20 1.77 -9.75
N TYR A 2 8.99 1.85 -9.29
CA TYR A 2 8.57 2.79 -8.25
C TYR A 2 7.94 2.04 -7.10
N SER A 3 7.99 2.63 -5.91
CA SER A 3 7.28 2.10 -4.75
C SER A 3 6.37 3.16 -4.16
N SER A 4 5.22 2.73 -3.66
CA SER A 4 4.36 3.54 -2.82
C SER A 4 4.29 2.89 -1.46
N THR A 5 4.65 3.64 -0.42
CA THR A 5 4.69 3.17 0.96
C THR A 5 3.65 3.92 1.76
N PHE A 6 2.75 3.18 2.39
CA PHE A 6 1.73 3.73 3.27
C PHE A 6 2.00 3.25 4.69
N ILE A 7 2.40 4.18 5.55
CA ILE A 7 2.69 3.89 6.96
C ILE A 7 1.60 4.52 7.80
N PHE A 8 1.01 3.76 8.70
CA PHE A 8 -0.12 4.25 9.48
C PHE A 8 -0.17 3.67 10.89
N ALA A 9 -0.69 4.49 11.80
CA ALA A 9 -1.02 4.08 13.17
C ALA A 9 -2.49 3.70 13.23
N THR A 10 -2.79 2.58 13.87
CA THR A 10 -4.14 2.03 13.91
C THR A 10 -4.93 2.54 15.09
N LYS A 11 -6.21 2.85 14.89
CA LYS A 11 -7.19 3.03 15.97
C LYS A 11 -7.95 1.73 16.18
N GLN A 12 -8.98 1.57 15.36
CA GLN A 12 -9.87 0.43 15.42
C GLN A 12 -10.29 0.06 13.99
N PHE A 13 -10.06 -1.19 13.64
CA PHE A 13 -10.50 -1.70 12.35
C PHE A 13 -11.86 -2.36 12.51
N ASP A 14 -12.76 -2.08 11.59
CA ASP A 14 -14.08 -2.68 11.50
C ASP A 14 -14.23 -3.46 10.19
N ASP A 15 -15.41 -4.01 9.95
CA ASP A 15 -15.67 -4.78 8.73
C ASP A 15 -15.55 -3.92 7.47
N ASP A 16 -15.94 -2.64 7.53
CA ASP A 16 -15.80 -1.72 6.41
C ASP A 16 -14.34 -1.49 6.06
N PHE A 17 -13.47 -1.34 7.06
CA PHE A 17 -12.03 -1.24 6.83
C PHE A 17 -11.50 -2.45 6.10
N HIS A 18 -11.81 -3.66 6.60
CA HIS A 18 -11.32 -4.90 5.98
C HIS A 18 -11.84 -5.08 4.56
N ARG A 19 -13.10 -4.73 4.31
CA ARG A 19 -13.70 -4.79 2.97
C ARG A 19 -13.00 -3.85 2.00
N LEU A 20 -12.74 -2.61 2.41
CA LEU A 20 -12.06 -1.63 1.56
C LEU A 20 -10.58 -1.99 1.35
N ASP A 21 -9.90 -2.48 2.39
CA ASP A 21 -8.52 -2.92 2.29
C ASP A 21 -8.37 -4.05 1.26
N GLN A 22 -9.25 -5.05 1.31
CA GLN A 22 -9.27 -6.13 0.34
C GLN A 22 -9.61 -5.65 -1.07
N ALA A 23 -10.52 -4.70 -1.20
CA ALA A 23 -10.90 -4.13 -2.50
C ALA A 23 -9.73 -3.35 -3.12
N ILE A 24 -8.98 -2.60 -2.32
CA ILE A 24 -7.80 -1.87 -2.79
C ILE A 24 -6.72 -2.85 -3.23
N ALA A 25 -6.45 -3.89 -2.46
CA ALA A 25 -5.46 -4.89 -2.82
C ALA A 25 -5.83 -5.60 -4.13
N ALA A 26 -7.08 -5.98 -4.30
CA ALA A 26 -7.56 -6.61 -5.53
C ALA A 26 -7.45 -5.64 -6.73
N ALA A 27 -7.80 -4.38 -6.54
CA ALA A 27 -7.68 -3.35 -7.58
C ALA A 27 -6.21 -3.16 -8.00
N ALA A 28 -5.30 -3.09 -7.02
CA ALA A 28 -3.87 -2.94 -7.30
C ALA A 28 -3.33 -4.09 -8.15
N ARG A 29 -3.67 -5.32 -7.78
CA ARG A 29 -3.20 -6.52 -8.50
C ARG A 29 -3.72 -6.61 -9.92
N ALA A 30 -4.84 -5.96 -10.22
CA ALA A 30 -5.43 -5.94 -11.56
C ALA A 30 -4.87 -4.84 -12.46
N ILE A 31 -4.11 -3.90 -11.94
CA ILE A 31 -3.55 -2.80 -12.73
C ILE A 31 -2.34 -3.29 -13.51
N PRO A 32 -2.30 -3.09 -14.84
CA PRO A 32 -1.08 -3.34 -15.60
C PRO A 32 0.08 -2.51 -15.06
N GLY A 33 1.20 -3.15 -14.77
CA GLY A 33 2.35 -2.50 -14.15
C GLY A 33 2.48 -2.73 -12.64
N TYR A 34 1.51 -3.41 -12.02
CA TYR A 34 1.68 -3.91 -10.65
C TYR A 34 2.81 -4.95 -10.62
N LEU A 35 3.76 -4.78 -9.72
CA LEU A 35 4.92 -5.67 -9.60
C LEU A 35 4.93 -6.52 -8.33
N GLY A 36 4.20 -6.12 -7.31
CA GLY A 36 4.16 -6.85 -6.06
C GLY A 36 3.84 -5.96 -4.87
N GLU A 37 3.74 -6.58 -3.70
CA GLU A 37 3.45 -5.88 -2.45
C GLU A 37 4.06 -6.61 -1.26
N GLU A 38 4.30 -5.87 -0.19
CA GLU A 38 4.70 -6.44 1.09
C GLU A 38 4.18 -5.57 2.23
N SER A 39 4.03 -6.18 3.40
CA SER A 39 3.53 -5.49 4.57
C SER A 39 4.44 -5.80 5.76
N TRP A 40 4.72 -4.76 6.55
CA TRP A 40 5.57 -4.83 7.73
C TRP A 40 4.86 -4.19 8.91
N ALA A 41 5.12 -4.73 10.10
CA ALA A 41 4.57 -4.18 11.32
C ALA A 41 5.69 -3.86 12.32
N ASP A 42 5.61 -2.67 12.91
CA ASP A 42 6.41 -2.30 14.07
C ASP A 42 5.49 -2.31 15.28
N THR A 43 5.44 -3.43 15.98
CA THR A 43 4.51 -3.61 17.10
C THR A 43 4.84 -2.71 18.27
N ALA A 44 6.11 -2.39 18.46
CA ALA A 44 6.54 -1.51 19.56
C ALA A 44 6.00 -0.09 19.42
N ARG A 45 5.89 0.40 18.17
CA ARG A 45 5.37 1.73 17.87
C ARG A 45 3.90 1.73 17.42
N GLY A 46 3.30 0.56 17.24
CA GLY A 46 1.92 0.46 16.77
C GLY A 46 1.74 0.90 15.33
N LEU A 47 2.74 0.66 14.47
CA LEU A 47 2.73 1.09 13.07
C LEU A 47 2.67 -0.10 12.12
N ILE A 48 1.96 0.09 11.01
CA ILE A 48 1.94 -0.85 9.89
C ILE A 48 2.42 -0.10 8.65
N SER A 49 3.23 -0.78 7.83
CA SER A 49 3.72 -0.27 6.56
C SER A 49 3.31 -1.20 5.43
N ASN A 50 2.53 -0.71 4.49
CA ASN A 50 2.16 -1.42 3.27
C ASN A 50 2.93 -0.82 2.10
N VAL A 51 3.63 -1.67 1.35
CA VAL A 51 4.45 -1.24 0.22
C VAL A 51 3.94 -1.91 -1.04
N TYR A 52 3.64 -1.12 -2.06
CA TYR A 52 3.33 -1.60 -3.40
C TYR A 52 4.44 -1.20 -4.36
N TYR A 53 4.77 -2.10 -5.29
CA TYR A 53 5.78 -1.87 -6.31
C TYR A 53 5.13 -1.77 -7.68
N TRP A 54 5.59 -0.81 -8.49
CA TRP A 54 4.96 -0.42 -9.74
C TRP A 54 6.01 -0.28 -10.84
N GLU A 55 5.66 -0.68 -12.05
CA GLU A 55 6.50 -0.50 -13.23
C GLU A 55 6.67 0.99 -13.59
N SER A 56 5.61 1.79 -13.37
CA SER A 56 5.57 3.20 -13.73
C SER A 56 4.77 4.02 -12.74
N LEU A 57 4.96 5.34 -12.75
CA LEU A 57 4.12 6.26 -11.98
C LEU A 57 2.66 6.25 -12.46
N ASP A 58 2.44 6.05 -13.76
CA ASP A 58 1.09 5.98 -14.30
C ASP A 58 0.30 4.82 -13.70
N ALA A 59 0.93 3.65 -13.53
CA ALA A 59 0.29 2.51 -12.89
C ALA A 59 -0.10 2.84 -11.44
N LEU A 60 0.80 3.46 -10.68
CA LEU A 60 0.51 3.90 -9.31
C LEU A 60 -0.67 4.88 -9.28
N GLU A 61 -0.71 5.82 -10.19
CA GLU A 61 -1.78 6.81 -10.23
C GLU A 61 -3.14 6.19 -10.56
N GLN A 62 -3.17 5.10 -11.31
CA GLN A 62 -4.42 4.37 -11.55
C GLN A 62 -5.01 3.83 -10.25
N LEU A 63 -4.17 3.35 -9.32
CA LEU A 63 -4.66 2.93 -8.01
C LEU A 63 -5.19 4.12 -7.21
N ILE A 64 -4.47 5.23 -7.20
CA ILE A 64 -4.87 6.44 -6.46
C ILE A 64 -6.24 6.93 -6.93
N ARG A 65 -6.53 6.84 -8.23
CA ARG A 65 -7.80 7.26 -8.83
C ARG A 65 -8.90 6.22 -8.72
N HIS A 66 -8.59 5.00 -8.28
CA HIS A 66 -9.59 3.93 -8.19
C HIS A 66 -10.65 4.28 -7.14
N PRO A 67 -11.95 3.99 -7.40
CA PRO A 67 -13.02 4.31 -6.44
C PRO A 67 -12.83 3.73 -5.05
N ALA A 68 -12.32 2.50 -4.93
CA ALA A 68 -12.06 1.89 -3.63
C ALA A 68 -11.03 2.68 -2.83
N HIS A 69 -9.98 3.17 -3.48
CA HIS A 69 -8.96 4.01 -2.83
C HIS A 69 -9.55 5.35 -2.40
N GLN A 70 -10.39 5.96 -3.23
CA GLN A 70 -11.04 7.23 -2.91
C GLN A 70 -12.00 7.09 -1.72
N GLN A 71 -12.73 5.99 -1.64
CA GLN A 71 -13.60 5.70 -0.50
C GLN A 71 -12.81 5.55 0.80
N ALA A 72 -11.71 4.81 0.76
CA ALA A 72 -10.83 4.62 1.92
C ALA A 72 -10.24 5.95 2.38
N LYS A 73 -9.80 6.78 1.45
CA LYS A 73 -9.25 8.10 1.74
C LYS A 73 -10.27 9.01 2.43
N ALA A 74 -11.52 8.97 1.99
CA ALA A 74 -12.60 9.77 2.57
C ALA A 74 -12.95 9.33 4.00
N ALA A 75 -12.79 8.03 4.31
CA ALA A 75 -13.18 7.47 5.61
C ALA A 75 -11.99 7.22 6.55
N GLN A 76 -10.78 7.59 6.17
CA GLN A 76 -9.54 7.22 6.88
C GLN A 76 -9.53 7.62 8.36
N SER A 77 -10.12 8.75 8.71
CA SER A 77 -10.12 9.25 10.08
C SER A 77 -10.86 8.33 11.06
N ARG A 78 -11.71 7.44 10.54
CA ARG A 78 -12.39 6.43 11.37
C ARG A 78 -11.44 5.35 11.88
N TRP A 79 -10.38 5.06 11.13
CA TRP A 79 -9.53 3.88 11.35
C TRP A 79 -8.09 4.19 11.71
N LEU A 80 -7.60 5.39 11.37
CA LEU A 80 -6.19 5.72 11.50
C LEU A 80 -5.97 6.87 12.47
N ASP A 81 -4.94 6.73 13.32
CA ASP A 81 -4.46 7.78 14.23
C ASP A 81 -3.35 8.61 13.61
N GLY A 82 -3.07 8.41 12.37
CA GLY A 82 -2.06 9.13 11.61
C GLY A 82 -1.52 8.25 10.52
N TYR A 83 -1.02 8.87 9.48
CA TYR A 83 -0.41 8.17 8.37
C TYR A 83 0.56 9.07 7.62
N ARG A 84 1.44 8.44 6.83
CA ARG A 84 2.21 9.14 5.81
C ARG A 84 2.34 8.25 4.58
N VAL A 85 2.45 8.90 3.43
CA VAL A 85 2.67 8.22 2.15
C VAL A 85 3.99 8.69 1.58
N GLU A 86 4.80 7.75 1.10
CA GLU A 86 6.05 8.05 0.41
C GLU A 86 6.02 7.35 -0.94
N ILE A 87 6.31 8.10 -1.99
CA ILE A 87 6.46 7.57 -3.35
C ILE A 87 7.92 7.72 -3.72
N SER A 88 8.55 6.61 -4.08
CA SER A 88 9.98 6.55 -4.33
C SER A 88 10.28 5.87 -5.64
N GLN A 89 11.35 6.27 -6.28
CA GLN A 89 11.93 5.52 -7.39
C GLN A 89 12.99 4.58 -6.83
N VAL A 90 12.90 3.29 -7.18
CA VAL A 90 13.89 2.31 -6.79
C VAL A 90 15.03 2.38 -7.79
N LEU A 91 16.18 2.87 -7.35
CA LEU A 91 17.34 3.06 -8.22
C LEU A 91 18.11 1.76 -8.42
N ARG A 92 18.22 0.95 -7.38
CA ARG A 92 18.95 -0.32 -7.40
C ARG A 92 18.27 -1.30 -6.48
N ARG A 93 18.41 -2.56 -6.83
CA ARG A 93 17.91 -3.66 -6.01
C ARG A 93 18.89 -4.82 -6.14
N TYR A 94 19.46 -5.24 -5.03
CA TYR A 94 20.34 -6.40 -4.98
C TYR A 94 20.25 -7.02 -3.59
N GLY A 95 20.59 -8.30 -3.53
CA GLY A 95 20.53 -9.04 -2.28
C GLY A 95 20.74 -10.52 -2.54
N GLU A 96 20.77 -11.29 -1.46
CA GLU A 96 20.93 -12.73 -1.51
C GLU A 96 20.06 -13.37 -0.43
N GLY A 97 19.40 -14.46 -0.76
CA GLY A 97 18.63 -15.23 0.18
C GLY A 97 17.22 -14.75 0.46
N LEU A 98 16.81 -13.58 -0.07
CA LEU A 98 15.44 -13.07 0.04
C LEU A 98 14.84 -12.88 -1.35
N ALA A 99 13.67 -13.46 -1.58
CA ALA A 99 12.94 -13.26 -2.82
C ALA A 99 12.35 -11.83 -2.87
N PRO A 100 12.25 -11.23 -4.08
CA PRO A 100 11.49 -10.00 -4.23
C PRO A 100 10.01 -10.22 -3.88
N PRO A 101 9.29 -9.15 -3.42
CA PRO A 101 7.87 -9.32 -3.10
C PRO A 101 7.05 -9.65 -4.34
N SER A 102 6.29 -10.73 -4.24
CA SER A 102 5.18 -11.11 -5.13
C SER A 102 5.43 -11.04 -6.64
N LEU A 103 6.58 -11.37 -7.08
CA LEU A 103 6.88 -11.39 -8.52
C LEU A 103 6.44 -12.66 -9.21
#